data_c87a685cd2919ab3c62c7136435a0e1e
#
_entry.id   c87a685cd2919ab3c62c7136435a0e1e
#
_cell.length_a   1.000
_cell.length_b   1.000
_cell.length_c   1.000
_cell.angle_alpha   90.00
_cell.angle_beta   90.00
_cell.angle_gamma   90.00
#
_symmetry.space_group_name_H-M   'P 1'
#
loop_
_entity.id
_entity.type
_entity.pdbx_description
1 polymer ?
#
loop_
_entity_poly.entity_id
_entity_poly.type
_entity_poly.pdbx_seq_one_letter_code
_entity_poly.pdbx_strand_id
1 'polypeptide(L)'
;MEIITSLEAVKTEYSPSVIALGTFDGLHLGHQDIIKTARDYAQKHDLKLIVFTFSNHPLSLIKPDLVPVRIITQQQKIKYLEKLGVDILVNVPFDHDLAGLSPDEFLKKLAVFNYRCLVVGENFSYGFLGSGKTDTLQRTGLHDHFTVIIRQLVKCGKNVISSTGIRSLIQAGHVEHANQMLGRAYALTGIVTHGAQRGRTIGFPTAN
;
A
#
# COMPACT_ATOMS: atom_id res chain seq x y z
N MET A 1 9.48 13.04 3.46
CA MET A 1 9.10 11.66 3.87
C MET A 1 10.37 10.84 4.11
N GLU A 2 10.54 10.27 5.29
CA GLU A 2 11.59 9.30 5.59
C GLU A 2 11.23 7.93 4.98
N ILE A 3 12.22 7.15 4.53
CA ILE A 3 11.98 5.81 3.95
C ILE A 3 12.84 4.79 4.69
N ILE A 4 12.18 3.78 5.26
CA ILE A 4 12.79 2.66 5.99
C ILE A 4 12.63 1.41 5.13
N THR A 5 13.74 0.75 4.82
CA THR A 5 13.78 -0.45 3.95
C THR A 5 14.12 -1.74 4.69
N SER A 6 14.48 -1.67 5.97
CA SER A 6 14.72 -2.81 6.86
C SER A 6 14.25 -2.49 8.28
N LEU A 7 13.57 -3.42 8.93
CA LEU A 7 13.14 -3.27 10.34
C LEU A 7 14.31 -3.42 11.31
N GLU A 8 15.34 -4.15 10.94
CA GLU A 8 16.56 -4.35 11.75
C GLU A 8 17.40 -3.06 11.83
N ALA A 9 17.27 -2.19 10.82
CA ALA A 9 17.97 -0.91 10.79
C ALA A 9 17.35 0.15 11.72
N VAL A 10 16.15 -0.11 12.25
CA VAL A 10 15.44 0.81 13.15
C VAL A 10 16.11 0.77 14.54
N LYS A 11 16.88 1.81 14.88
CA LYS A 11 17.65 1.88 16.13
C LYS A 11 17.13 2.89 17.16
N THR A 12 16.12 3.69 16.79
CA THR A 12 15.62 4.78 17.63
C THR A 12 14.15 4.56 17.93
N GLU A 13 13.72 4.99 19.12
CA GLU A 13 12.30 5.11 19.40
C GLU A 13 11.70 6.26 18.57
N TYR A 14 10.66 5.95 17.84
CA TYR A 14 9.93 6.96 17.08
C TYR A 14 8.95 7.73 17.97
N SER A 15 8.69 8.96 17.61
CA SER A 15 7.59 9.73 18.19
C SER A 15 6.28 8.96 18.05
N PRO A 16 5.31 9.19 18.94
CA PRO A 16 4.00 8.54 18.83
C PRO A 16 3.42 8.65 17.42
N SER A 17 2.85 7.56 16.92
CA SER A 17 2.47 7.45 15.50
C SER A 17 1.11 6.80 15.28
N VAL A 18 0.62 6.96 14.06
CA VAL A 18 -0.47 6.19 13.45
C VAL A 18 0.11 5.40 12.28
N ILE A 19 -0.20 4.12 12.19
CA ILE A 19 0.28 3.28 11.09
C ILE A 19 -0.89 2.87 10.20
N ALA A 20 -0.84 3.21 8.91
CA ALA A 20 -1.68 2.61 7.87
C ALA A 20 -0.98 1.35 7.33
N LEU A 21 -1.66 0.19 7.43
CA LEU A 21 -1.13 -1.10 7.03
C LEU A 21 -1.77 -1.59 5.72
N GLY A 22 -0.95 -2.00 4.75
CA GLY A 22 -1.44 -2.57 3.51
C GLY A 22 -0.37 -2.79 2.44
N THR A 23 -0.70 -3.53 1.39
CA THR A 23 0.19 -3.74 0.24
C THR A 23 0.25 -2.51 -0.68
N PHE A 24 -0.81 -1.71 -0.69
CA PHE A 24 -0.93 -0.44 -1.39
C PHE A 24 -0.50 -0.48 -2.86
N ASP A 25 -0.76 -1.60 -3.56
CA ASP A 25 -0.52 -1.64 -4.99
C ASP A 25 -1.58 -0.85 -5.75
N GLY A 26 -1.10 0.05 -6.60
CA GLY A 26 -1.95 0.98 -7.36
C GLY A 26 -2.39 2.20 -6.58
N LEU A 27 -2.32 2.27 -5.25
CA LEU A 27 -2.79 3.40 -4.43
C LEU A 27 -4.14 3.94 -4.93
N HIS A 28 -5.10 3.01 -5.15
CA HIS A 28 -6.45 3.31 -5.58
C HIS A 28 -7.27 4.03 -4.49
N LEU A 29 -8.47 4.50 -4.80
CA LEU A 29 -9.30 5.29 -3.87
C LEU A 29 -9.52 4.60 -2.53
N GLY A 30 -9.68 3.25 -2.50
CA GLY A 30 -9.78 2.50 -1.23
C GLY A 30 -8.49 2.56 -0.39
N HIS A 31 -7.31 2.48 -1.03
CA HIS A 31 -6.04 2.67 -0.34
C HIS A 31 -5.85 4.12 0.15
N GLN A 32 -6.25 5.09 -0.68
CA GLN A 32 -6.20 6.51 -0.31
C GLN A 32 -7.11 6.82 0.88
N ASP A 33 -8.28 6.17 0.97
CA ASP A 33 -9.21 6.33 2.10
C ASP A 33 -8.58 5.88 3.42
N ILE A 34 -7.90 4.71 3.43
CA ILE A 34 -7.16 4.21 4.59
C ILE A 34 -6.08 5.23 5.03
N ILE A 35 -5.26 5.69 4.07
CA ILE A 35 -4.14 6.60 4.36
C ILE A 35 -4.64 7.97 4.79
N LYS A 36 -5.69 8.51 4.16
CA LYS A 36 -6.32 9.78 4.56
C LYS A 36 -6.92 9.69 5.96
N THR A 37 -7.60 8.60 6.29
CA THR A 37 -8.13 8.35 7.64
C THR A 37 -6.99 8.33 8.67
N ALA A 38 -5.88 7.67 8.37
CA ALA A 38 -4.71 7.65 9.24
C ALA A 38 -4.09 9.04 9.39
N ARG A 39 -4.00 9.82 8.31
CA ARG A 39 -3.50 11.21 8.34
C ARG A 39 -4.39 12.11 9.19
N ASP A 40 -5.70 12.05 8.98
CA ASP A 40 -6.65 12.90 9.71
C ASP A 40 -6.62 12.58 11.21
N TYR A 41 -6.46 11.29 11.58
CA TYR A 41 -6.25 10.89 12.96
C TYR A 41 -4.90 11.38 13.50
N ALA A 42 -3.82 11.27 12.72
CA ALA A 42 -2.50 11.75 13.09
C ALA A 42 -2.51 13.26 13.38
N GLN A 43 -3.11 14.06 12.50
CA GLN A 43 -3.23 15.51 12.68
C GLN A 43 -4.04 15.89 13.92
N LYS A 44 -5.15 15.18 14.17
CA LYS A 44 -6.01 15.43 15.34
C LYS A 44 -5.32 15.17 16.67
N HIS A 45 -4.40 14.23 16.71
CA HIS A 45 -3.74 13.75 17.93
C HIS A 45 -2.26 14.11 18.03
N ASP A 46 -1.75 14.95 17.12
CA ASP A 46 -0.33 15.36 17.02
C ASP A 46 0.61 14.15 16.94
N LEU A 47 0.31 13.22 16.04
CA LEU A 47 1.04 11.99 15.81
C LEU A 47 1.73 12.00 14.44
N LYS A 48 2.75 11.18 14.27
CA LYS A 48 3.37 10.94 12.96
C LYS A 48 2.55 9.95 12.14
N LEU A 49 2.38 10.23 10.84
CA LEU A 49 1.78 9.29 9.90
C LEU A 49 2.82 8.34 9.32
N ILE A 50 2.66 7.06 9.60
CA ILE A 50 3.47 5.99 9.02
C ILE A 50 2.61 5.18 8.06
N VAL A 51 3.15 4.88 6.89
CA VAL A 51 2.61 3.85 5.99
C VAL A 51 3.55 2.65 6.01
N PHE A 52 3.02 1.49 6.39
CA PHE A 52 3.75 0.22 6.34
C PHE A 52 3.28 -0.58 5.12
N THR A 53 4.22 -0.91 4.24
CA THR A 53 3.98 -1.66 3.01
C THR A 53 5.19 -2.52 2.62
N PHE A 54 5.08 -3.24 1.52
CA PHE A 54 6.13 -4.13 1.04
C PHE A 54 6.77 -3.64 -0.25
N SER A 55 8.08 -3.85 -0.37
CA SER A 55 8.84 -3.56 -1.58
C SER A 55 8.62 -4.59 -2.69
N ASN A 56 8.22 -5.82 -2.34
CA ASN A 56 7.79 -6.87 -3.26
C ASN A 56 6.34 -7.27 -2.99
N HIS A 57 5.73 -8.03 -3.88
CA HIS A 57 4.39 -8.55 -3.64
C HIS A 57 4.47 -9.79 -2.74
N PRO A 58 3.64 -9.95 -1.68
CA PRO A 58 3.69 -11.11 -0.80
C PRO A 58 3.61 -12.47 -1.54
N LEU A 59 2.85 -12.53 -2.65
CA LEU A 59 2.79 -13.73 -3.48
C LEU A 59 4.13 -14.09 -4.14
N SER A 60 5.09 -13.15 -4.26
CA SER A 60 6.41 -13.50 -4.81
C SER A 60 7.17 -14.53 -3.97
N LEU A 61 6.84 -14.60 -2.67
CA LEU A 61 7.37 -15.60 -1.75
C LEU A 61 6.48 -16.85 -1.67
N ILE A 62 5.14 -16.65 -1.62
CA ILE A 62 4.18 -17.71 -1.29
C ILE A 62 3.78 -18.51 -2.53
N LYS A 63 3.56 -17.83 -3.67
CA LYS A 63 3.12 -18.42 -4.96
C LYS A 63 3.71 -17.60 -6.11
N PRO A 64 5.01 -17.79 -6.46
CA PRO A 64 5.72 -16.96 -7.46
C PRO A 64 5.02 -16.90 -8.82
N ASP A 65 4.43 -18.00 -9.26
CA ASP A 65 3.72 -18.09 -10.56
C ASP A 65 2.42 -17.27 -10.60
N LEU A 66 1.91 -16.84 -9.45
CA LEU A 66 0.67 -16.08 -9.33
C LEU A 66 0.91 -14.60 -8.98
N VAL A 67 2.14 -14.12 -9.09
CA VAL A 67 2.46 -12.72 -8.81
C VAL A 67 1.80 -11.82 -9.85
N PRO A 68 0.88 -10.94 -9.45
CA PRO A 68 0.23 -10.06 -10.39
C PRO A 68 1.18 -8.95 -10.87
N VAL A 69 0.99 -8.51 -12.11
CA VAL A 69 1.69 -7.32 -12.63
C VAL A 69 1.36 -6.13 -11.74
N ARG A 70 2.38 -5.35 -11.39
CA ARG A 70 2.20 -4.13 -10.57
C ARG A 70 1.43 -3.08 -11.35
N ILE A 71 0.51 -2.40 -10.68
CA ILE A 71 -0.23 -1.28 -11.27
C ILE A 71 0.64 -0.02 -11.35
N ILE A 72 1.53 0.15 -10.37
CA ILE A 72 2.47 1.29 -10.30
C ILE A 72 3.87 0.81 -9.94
N THR A 73 4.87 1.56 -10.39
CA THR A 73 6.27 1.32 -10.00
C THR A 73 6.50 1.73 -8.53
N GLN A 74 7.60 1.25 -7.92
CA GLN A 74 7.99 1.67 -6.57
C GLN A 74 8.23 3.18 -6.49
N GLN A 75 8.85 3.76 -7.51
CA GLN A 75 9.07 5.21 -7.56
C GLN A 75 7.76 6.00 -7.60
N GLN A 76 6.77 5.52 -8.38
CA GLN A 76 5.43 6.13 -8.39
C GLN A 76 4.74 5.98 -7.03
N LYS A 77 4.83 4.78 -6.38
CA LYS A 77 4.29 4.54 -5.05
C LYS A 77 4.83 5.57 -4.04
N ILE A 78 6.16 5.74 -3.99
CA ILE A 78 6.82 6.70 -3.10
C ILE A 78 6.30 8.12 -3.34
N LYS A 79 6.27 8.59 -4.60
CA LYS A 79 5.79 9.93 -4.97
C LYS A 79 4.32 10.16 -4.58
N TYR A 80 3.47 9.15 -4.73
CA TYR A 80 2.05 9.27 -4.35
C TYR A 80 1.86 9.28 -2.84
N LEU A 81 2.60 8.47 -2.09
CA LEU A 81 2.56 8.47 -0.62
C LEU A 81 3.06 9.80 -0.04
N GLU A 82 4.11 10.37 -0.61
CA GLU A 82 4.60 11.70 -0.24
C GLU A 82 3.54 12.79 -0.44
N LYS A 83 2.84 12.77 -1.59
CA LYS A 83 1.70 13.68 -1.86
C LYS A 83 0.52 13.48 -0.90
N LEU A 84 0.35 12.30 -0.32
CA LEU A 84 -0.67 12.03 0.69
C LEU A 84 -0.27 12.51 2.08
N GLY A 85 0.92 13.09 2.25
CA GLY A 85 1.40 13.64 3.51
C GLY A 85 1.94 12.59 4.48
N VAL A 86 2.47 11.49 3.98
CA VAL A 86 3.12 10.45 4.79
C VAL A 86 4.44 10.99 5.35
N ASP A 87 4.64 10.88 6.66
CA ASP A 87 5.89 11.29 7.32
C ASP A 87 6.96 10.22 7.14
N ILE A 88 6.59 8.94 7.35
CA ILE A 88 7.51 7.80 7.31
C ILE A 88 6.90 6.69 6.45
N LEU A 89 7.63 6.23 5.48
CA LEU A 89 7.30 5.06 4.66
C LEU A 89 8.17 3.87 5.09
N VAL A 90 7.57 2.87 5.71
CA VAL A 90 8.19 1.57 5.95
C VAL A 90 7.90 0.68 4.76
N ASN A 91 8.90 0.50 3.89
CA ASN A 91 8.78 -0.24 2.62
C ASN A 91 9.78 -1.40 2.61
N VAL A 92 9.48 -2.43 3.39
CA VAL A 92 10.36 -3.56 3.64
C VAL A 92 10.10 -4.74 2.69
N PRO A 93 11.07 -5.63 2.43
CA PRO A 93 10.79 -6.86 1.73
C PRO A 93 9.83 -7.75 2.54
N PHE A 94 8.90 -8.40 1.86
CA PHE A 94 8.15 -9.52 2.42
C PHE A 94 8.98 -10.78 2.17
N ASP A 95 9.71 -11.21 3.19
CA ASP A 95 10.62 -12.34 3.20
C ASP A 95 10.13 -13.46 4.14
N HIS A 96 10.92 -14.51 4.28
CA HIS A 96 10.58 -15.67 5.13
C HIS A 96 10.47 -15.28 6.61
N ASP A 97 11.31 -14.37 7.10
CA ASP A 97 11.31 -13.94 8.50
C ASP A 97 10.02 -13.18 8.81
N LEU A 98 9.63 -12.24 7.95
CA LEU A 98 8.38 -11.49 8.13
C LEU A 98 7.14 -12.37 7.90
N ALA A 99 7.17 -13.27 6.92
CA ALA A 99 6.08 -14.19 6.62
C ALA A 99 5.84 -15.24 7.71
N GLY A 100 6.89 -15.60 8.46
CA GLY A 100 6.86 -16.58 9.55
C GLY A 100 6.32 -16.03 10.87
N LEU A 101 6.22 -14.71 11.03
CA LEU A 101 5.77 -14.11 12.29
C LEU A 101 4.33 -14.47 12.62
N SER A 102 4.06 -14.88 13.84
CA SER A 102 2.69 -14.92 14.37
C SER A 102 2.08 -13.50 14.38
N PRO A 103 0.74 -13.37 14.50
CA PRO A 103 0.11 -12.06 14.63
C PRO A 103 0.69 -11.19 15.75
N ASP A 104 0.95 -11.80 16.90
CA ASP A 104 1.49 -11.07 18.07
C ASP A 104 2.94 -10.63 17.84
N GLU A 105 3.78 -11.49 17.24
CA GLU A 105 5.16 -11.12 16.89
C GLU A 105 5.21 -10.00 15.86
N PHE A 106 4.29 -10.01 14.89
CA PHE A 106 4.18 -8.90 13.92
C PHE A 106 3.86 -7.59 14.62
N LEU A 107 2.87 -7.56 15.52
CA LEU A 107 2.52 -6.35 16.29
C LEU A 107 3.67 -5.90 17.20
N LYS A 108 4.38 -6.83 17.83
CA LYS A 108 5.59 -6.53 18.61
C LYS A 108 6.69 -5.90 17.76
N LYS A 109 6.91 -6.38 16.53
CA LYS A 109 7.86 -5.74 15.60
C LYS A 109 7.44 -4.31 15.22
N LEU A 110 6.14 -4.03 15.13
CA LEU A 110 5.64 -2.67 14.87
C LEU A 110 5.76 -1.74 16.10
N ALA A 111 5.89 -2.28 17.32
CA ALA A 111 5.92 -1.49 18.54
C ALA A 111 7.09 -0.48 18.59
N VAL A 112 8.18 -0.73 17.86
CA VAL A 112 9.30 0.20 17.71
C VAL A 112 8.87 1.57 17.17
N PHE A 113 7.79 1.63 16.39
CA PHE A 113 7.23 2.87 15.85
C PHE A 113 6.29 3.58 16.83
N ASN A 114 6.19 3.13 18.07
CA ASN A 114 5.38 3.75 19.14
C ASN A 114 3.95 4.09 18.67
N TYR A 115 3.31 3.15 17.97
CA TYR A 115 1.98 3.40 17.42
C TYR A 115 0.90 3.51 18.49
N ARG A 116 -0.02 4.45 18.29
CA ARG A 116 -1.23 4.69 19.10
C ARG A 116 -2.49 4.30 18.37
N CYS A 117 -2.38 4.17 17.05
CA CYS A 117 -3.49 3.80 16.19
C CYS A 117 -2.99 2.98 15.00
N LEU A 118 -3.73 1.93 14.65
CA LEU A 118 -3.56 1.18 13.40
C LEU A 118 -4.80 1.38 12.52
N VAL A 119 -4.58 1.70 11.24
CA VAL A 119 -5.67 1.89 10.26
C VAL A 119 -5.52 0.85 9.16
N VAL A 120 -6.57 0.06 8.96
CA VAL A 120 -6.58 -1.07 8.02
C VAL A 120 -7.87 -1.12 7.21
N GLY A 121 -7.87 -1.83 6.09
CA GLY A 121 -9.11 -2.20 5.37
C GLY A 121 -9.82 -3.38 6.03
N GLU A 122 -11.13 -3.55 5.80
CA GLU A 122 -11.93 -4.63 6.41
C GLU A 122 -11.47 -6.04 6.00
N ASN A 123 -10.79 -6.16 4.86
CA ASN A 123 -10.23 -7.43 4.36
C ASN A 123 -8.75 -7.63 4.76
N PHE A 124 -8.25 -6.83 5.69
CA PHE A 124 -6.86 -6.93 6.15
C PHE A 124 -6.61 -8.24 6.89
N SER A 125 -5.46 -8.83 6.62
CA SER A 125 -4.94 -9.98 7.36
C SER A 125 -3.43 -9.85 7.54
N TYR A 126 -2.90 -10.40 8.62
CA TYR A 126 -1.50 -10.28 9.00
C TYR A 126 -1.01 -11.52 9.74
N GLY A 127 0.31 -11.59 9.95
CA GLY A 127 0.94 -12.72 10.57
C GLY A 127 0.98 -13.98 9.69
N PHE A 128 1.52 -15.06 10.22
CA PHE A 128 1.73 -16.32 9.52
C PHE A 128 0.44 -16.81 8.84
N LEU A 129 0.52 -17.04 7.53
CA LEU A 129 -0.60 -17.42 6.67
C LEU A 129 -1.84 -16.51 6.78
N GLY A 130 -1.66 -15.26 7.21
CA GLY A 130 -2.76 -14.31 7.39
C GLY A 130 -3.73 -14.75 8.48
N SER A 131 -3.26 -15.41 9.52
CA SER A 131 -4.06 -15.92 10.64
C SER A 131 -4.65 -14.80 11.51
N GLY A 132 -3.97 -13.65 11.61
CA GLY A 132 -4.51 -12.42 12.21
C GLY A 132 -5.55 -11.78 11.29
N LYS A 133 -6.70 -11.41 11.83
CA LYS A 133 -7.80 -10.75 11.13
C LYS A 133 -8.17 -9.43 11.83
N THR A 134 -9.02 -8.66 11.20
CA THR A 134 -9.46 -7.35 11.74
C THR A 134 -10.15 -7.46 13.10
N ASP A 135 -10.92 -8.52 13.35
CA ASP A 135 -11.57 -8.78 14.63
C ASP A 135 -10.57 -9.13 15.74
N THR A 136 -9.55 -9.94 15.42
CA THR A 136 -8.46 -10.23 16.36
C THR A 136 -7.64 -8.97 16.63
N LEU A 137 -7.35 -8.16 15.60
CA LEU A 137 -6.62 -6.91 15.75
C LEU A 137 -7.37 -5.93 16.67
N GLN A 138 -8.69 -5.83 16.54
CA GLN A 138 -9.51 -4.99 17.44
C GLN A 138 -9.47 -5.47 18.91
N ARG A 139 -9.55 -6.79 19.12
CA ARG A 139 -9.45 -7.36 20.48
C ARG A 139 -8.08 -7.08 21.10
N THR A 140 -7.00 -7.27 20.32
CA THR A 140 -5.64 -6.94 20.77
C THR A 140 -5.52 -5.45 21.06
N GLY A 141 -6.09 -4.57 20.23
CA GLY A 141 -6.06 -3.12 20.45
C GLY A 141 -6.76 -2.71 21.76
N LEU A 142 -7.88 -3.35 22.11
CA LEU A 142 -8.55 -3.11 23.38
C LEU A 142 -7.71 -3.60 24.57
N HIS A 143 -7.04 -4.73 24.45
CA HIS A 143 -6.20 -5.30 25.50
C HIS A 143 -4.93 -4.48 25.71
N ASP A 144 -4.24 -4.10 24.63
CA ASP A 144 -2.94 -3.44 24.64
C ASP A 144 -3.05 -1.90 24.54
N HIS A 145 -4.26 -1.36 24.67
CA HIS A 145 -4.55 0.08 24.74
C HIS A 145 -4.13 0.90 23.51
N PHE A 146 -4.33 0.37 22.30
CA PHE A 146 -4.19 1.14 21.06
C PHE A 146 -5.49 1.15 20.25
N THR A 147 -5.71 2.20 19.47
CA THR A 147 -6.90 2.34 18.62
C THR A 147 -6.76 1.52 17.35
N VAL A 148 -7.83 0.86 16.91
CA VAL A 148 -7.90 0.20 15.59
C VAL A 148 -9.05 0.81 14.80
N ILE A 149 -8.74 1.36 13.63
CA ILE A 149 -9.73 1.90 12.70
C ILE A 149 -9.79 0.98 11.48
N ILE A 150 -10.98 0.38 11.26
CA ILE A 150 -11.23 -0.48 10.11
C ILE A 150 -12.03 0.31 9.07
N ARG A 151 -11.49 0.41 7.86
CA ARG A 151 -12.15 1.08 6.74
C ARG A 151 -12.89 0.07 5.87
N GLN A 152 -14.14 0.38 5.55
CA GLN A 152 -14.94 -0.41 4.63
C GLN A 152 -14.42 -0.30 3.20
N LEU A 153 -14.72 -1.29 2.35
CA LEU A 153 -14.35 -1.26 0.94
C LEU A 153 -15.05 -0.10 0.21
N VAL A 154 -14.25 0.73 -0.42
CA VAL A 154 -14.75 1.83 -1.26
C VAL A 154 -15.32 1.26 -2.57
N LYS A 155 -16.44 1.80 -3.03
CA LYS A 155 -17.11 1.40 -4.27
C LYS A 155 -17.06 2.50 -5.31
N CYS A 156 -16.98 2.11 -6.58
CA CYS A 156 -17.21 2.96 -7.74
C CYS A 156 -18.46 2.43 -8.46
N GLY A 157 -19.57 3.15 -8.34
CA GLY A 157 -20.88 2.63 -8.70
C GLY A 157 -21.24 1.37 -7.89
N LYS A 158 -21.52 0.26 -8.57
CA LYS A 158 -21.85 -1.04 -7.94
C LYS A 158 -20.60 -1.89 -7.63
N ASN A 159 -19.42 -1.53 -8.15
CA ASN A 159 -18.23 -2.36 -8.08
C ASN A 159 -17.33 -1.93 -6.93
N VAL A 160 -16.82 -2.91 -6.17
CA VAL A 160 -15.78 -2.71 -5.16
C VAL A 160 -14.46 -2.36 -5.84
N ILE A 161 -13.81 -1.30 -5.37
CA ILE A 161 -12.48 -0.90 -5.86
C ILE A 161 -11.43 -1.84 -5.31
N SER A 162 -10.69 -2.51 -6.19
CA SER A 162 -9.61 -3.42 -5.81
C SER A 162 -8.48 -3.40 -6.84
N SER A 163 -7.25 -3.72 -6.41
CA SER A 163 -6.10 -3.84 -7.31
C SER A 163 -6.34 -4.90 -8.40
N THR A 164 -7.03 -6.01 -8.08
CA THR A 164 -7.39 -7.05 -9.06
C THR A 164 -8.34 -6.52 -10.12
N GLY A 165 -9.41 -5.84 -9.72
CA GLY A 165 -10.37 -5.24 -10.67
C GLY A 165 -9.71 -4.20 -11.57
N ILE A 166 -8.84 -3.36 -11.01
CA ILE A 166 -8.10 -2.34 -11.78
C ILE A 166 -7.17 -2.99 -12.80
N ARG A 167 -6.44 -4.06 -12.45
CA ARG A 167 -5.59 -4.80 -13.41
C ARG A 167 -6.41 -5.36 -14.56
N SER A 168 -7.55 -6.00 -14.26
CA SER A 168 -8.43 -6.53 -15.30
C SER A 168 -8.93 -5.45 -16.25
N LEU A 169 -9.29 -4.27 -15.73
CA LEU A 169 -9.71 -3.13 -16.55
C LEU A 169 -8.59 -2.63 -17.45
N ILE A 170 -7.38 -2.50 -16.94
CA ILE A 170 -6.20 -2.06 -17.71
C ILE A 170 -5.89 -3.08 -18.81
N GLN A 171 -5.86 -4.38 -18.50
CA GLN A 171 -5.62 -5.45 -19.47
C GLN A 171 -6.66 -5.51 -20.57
N ALA A 172 -7.93 -5.20 -20.25
CA ALA A 172 -9.02 -5.13 -21.21
C ALA A 172 -9.06 -3.80 -22.01
N GLY A 173 -8.16 -2.85 -21.73
CA GLY A 173 -8.15 -1.53 -22.38
C GLY A 173 -9.15 -0.53 -21.82
N HIS A 174 -9.90 -0.88 -20.76
CA HIS A 174 -10.88 0.01 -20.11
C HIS A 174 -10.19 1.00 -19.15
N VAL A 175 -9.26 1.78 -19.69
CA VAL A 175 -8.38 2.66 -18.90
C VAL A 175 -9.16 3.78 -18.19
N GLU A 176 -10.23 4.27 -18.78
CA GLU A 176 -11.09 5.32 -18.17
C GLU A 176 -11.75 4.81 -16.88
N HIS A 177 -12.26 3.59 -16.86
CA HIS A 177 -12.82 2.98 -15.66
C HIS A 177 -11.74 2.71 -14.61
N ALA A 178 -10.54 2.27 -15.04
CA ALA A 178 -9.40 2.13 -14.15
C ALA A 178 -9.01 3.47 -13.51
N ASN A 179 -9.01 4.58 -14.28
CA ASN A 179 -8.73 5.92 -13.79
C ASN A 179 -9.74 6.38 -12.73
N GLN A 180 -11.02 6.09 -12.92
CA GLN A 180 -12.06 6.38 -11.91
C GLN A 180 -11.77 5.66 -10.58
N MET A 181 -11.38 4.38 -10.63
CA MET A 181 -11.05 3.61 -9.43
C MET A 181 -9.72 4.03 -8.79
N LEU A 182 -8.75 4.46 -9.62
CA LEU A 182 -7.46 5.00 -9.15
C LEU A 182 -7.59 6.41 -8.56
N GLY A 183 -8.61 7.17 -8.95
CA GLY A 183 -8.75 8.60 -8.63
C GLY A 183 -7.72 9.48 -9.34
N ARG A 184 -7.11 8.98 -10.41
CA ARG A 184 -6.11 9.66 -11.25
C ARG A 184 -5.93 8.93 -12.58
N ALA A 185 -5.26 9.58 -13.54
CA ALA A 185 -4.86 8.92 -14.78
C ALA A 185 -3.86 7.79 -14.48
N TYR A 186 -4.07 6.64 -15.13
CA TYR A 186 -3.07 5.57 -15.18
C TYR A 186 -1.87 6.04 -15.99
N ALA A 187 -0.66 5.78 -15.49
CA ALA A 187 0.56 6.23 -16.13
C ALA A 187 1.57 5.09 -16.24
N LEU A 188 2.12 4.92 -17.44
CA LEU A 188 3.26 4.06 -17.70
C LEU A 188 4.55 4.89 -17.60
N THR A 189 5.60 4.27 -17.09
CA THR A 189 6.94 4.86 -17.04
C THR A 189 7.89 3.92 -17.76
N GLY A 190 8.64 4.45 -18.69
CA GLY A 190 9.60 3.70 -19.48
C GLY A 190 10.73 4.59 -20.00
N ILE A 191 11.71 3.98 -20.65
CA ILE A 191 12.77 4.67 -21.38
C ILE A 191 12.38 4.69 -22.84
N VAL A 192 12.39 5.87 -23.45
CA VAL A 192 12.17 6.01 -24.90
C VAL A 192 13.34 5.42 -25.65
N THR A 193 13.08 4.46 -26.51
CA THR A 193 14.09 3.80 -27.34
C THR A 193 13.88 4.09 -28.81
N HIS A 194 14.92 3.92 -29.63
CA HIS A 194 14.79 4.00 -31.07
C HIS A 194 13.98 2.80 -31.59
N GLY A 195 12.83 3.08 -32.19
CA GLY A 195 12.01 2.12 -32.89
C GLY A 195 12.01 2.33 -34.39
N ALA A 196 11.09 1.69 -35.12
CA ALA A 196 10.97 1.77 -36.56
C ALA A 196 10.58 3.16 -37.12
N GLN A 197 10.33 4.14 -36.25
CA GLN A 197 9.99 5.56 -36.57
C GLN A 197 8.83 5.75 -37.54
N ARG A 198 7.94 4.76 -37.67
CA ARG A 198 6.82 4.77 -38.62
C ARG A 198 5.85 5.96 -38.41
N GLY A 199 5.70 6.41 -37.16
CA GLY A 199 4.87 7.58 -36.84
C GLY A 199 5.32 8.85 -37.56
N ARG A 200 6.64 9.03 -37.81
CA ARG A 200 7.14 10.19 -38.56
C ARG A 200 6.69 10.19 -40.02
N THR A 201 6.53 9.02 -40.65
CA THR A 201 6.10 8.91 -42.06
C THR A 201 4.62 9.24 -42.28
N ILE A 202 3.82 9.20 -41.20
CA ILE A 202 2.40 9.51 -41.20
C ILE A 202 2.07 10.79 -40.43
N GLY A 203 3.07 11.61 -40.09
CA GLY A 203 2.89 12.91 -39.43
C GLY A 203 2.64 12.85 -37.90
N PHE A 204 2.68 11.69 -37.29
CA PHE A 204 2.47 11.50 -35.83
C PHE A 204 3.68 10.83 -35.19
N PRO A 205 4.72 11.60 -34.80
CA PRO A 205 5.87 11.01 -34.12
C PRO A 205 5.44 10.37 -32.77
N THR A 206 5.77 9.08 -32.60
CA THR A 206 5.44 8.30 -31.42
C THR A 206 6.71 7.98 -30.64
N ALA A 207 6.58 7.89 -29.31
CA ALA A 207 7.60 7.35 -28.41
C ALA A 207 7.50 5.80 -28.43
N ASN A 208 8.65 5.13 -28.52
CA ASN A 208 8.76 3.67 -28.35
C ASN A 208 9.50 3.34 -27.07
#